data_8d39345df7c14d0852da450de62ea722
#
_entry.id   8d39345df7c14d0852da450de62ea722
#
_cell.length_a   1.000
_cell.length_b   1.000
_cell.length_c   1.000
_cell.angle_alpha   90.00
_cell.angle_beta   90.00
_cell.angle_gamma   90.00
#
_symmetry.space_group_name_H-M   'P 1'
#
loop_
_entity.id
_entity.type
_entity.pdbx_description
1 polymer ?
#
loop_
_entity_poly.entity_id
_entity_poly.type
_entity_poly.pdbx_seq_one_letter_code
_entity_poly.pdbx_strand_id
1 'polypeptide(L)'
;MTTTLPILVAYDGSADADHALRWAATESLRTRTPVRVLVVNEVLAPTWGSAAGIAVVTDGFVLDSSALLDRAEKVLAGPGVSTATVEQRTGHIVVELLRAAEAASSVVIGSRGHGRAGEALLGSVSQHIARHATCPVVVVREPQDSGARRIVVGIDGSPTSTAALDYACHRAEETGETVVAIHGWHVHVPSGDVWSSAPRTIESADRELLLAESIAGVRADHPDVRLEQEAIPVAPDQCLVDASASASLVVVGSRGLGFFSGILLGSVSQAVLHRAVCPVAVVR
;
A
#
# COMPACT_ATOMS: atom_id res chain seq x y z
N MET A 1 -4.06 -11.92 27.25
CA MET A 1 -3.87 -10.60 26.60
C MET A 1 -3.39 -10.88 25.20
N THR A 2 -4.22 -10.68 24.20
CA THR A 2 -3.82 -10.79 22.78
C THR A 2 -2.88 -9.62 22.48
N THR A 3 -1.62 -9.92 22.22
CA THR A 3 -0.64 -8.89 21.87
C THR A 3 -0.99 -8.39 20.47
N THR A 4 -1.50 -7.17 20.36
CA THR A 4 -1.77 -6.52 19.08
C THR A 4 -0.43 -6.32 18.35
N LEU A 5 -0.31 -6.85 17.12
CA LEU A 5 0.88 -6.66 16.29
C LEU A 5 1.02 -5.18 15.89
N PRO A 6 2.24 -4.61 15.91
CA PRO A 6 2.46 -3.20 15.63
C PRO A 6 2.34 -2.87 14.12
N ILE A 7 2.05 -1.61 13.82
CA ILE A 7 2.31 -1.02 12.51
C ILE A 7 3.82 -0.84 12.36
N LEU A 8 4.44 -1.50 11.39
CA LEU A 8 5.86 -1.34 11.08
C LEU A 8 6.05 -0.17 10.10
N VAL A 9 6.86 0.81 10.45
CA VAL A 9 7.24 1.92 9.56
C VAL A 9 8.68 1.74 9.10
N ALA A 10 8.89 1.64 7.79
CA ALA A 10 10.23 1.70 7.20
C ALA A 10 10.66 3.16 7.09
N TYR A 11 11.75 3.53 7.75
CA TYR A 11 12.17 4.92 7.85
C TYR A 11 13.63 5.13 7.44
N ASP A 12 13.84 6.01 6.45
CA ASP A 12 15.17 6.40 5.96
C ASP A 12 15.44 7.90 6.10
N GLY A 13 14.50 8.68 6.64
CA GLY A 13 14.59 10.13 6.79
C GLY A 13 14.27 10.94 5.53
N SER A 14 13.84 10.29 4.44
CA SER A 14 13.34 11.00 3.27
C SER A 14 12.00 11.70 3.55
N ALA A 15 11.61 12.63 2.69
CA ALA A 15 10.33 13.34 2.84
C ALA A 15 9.13 12.37 2.78
N ASP A 16 9.17 11.37 1.88
CA ASP A 16 8.12 10.36 1.77
C ASP A 16 8.10 9.44 3.01
N ALA A 17 9.26 9.14 3.63
CA ALA A 17 9.31 8.41 4.89
C ALA A 17 8.72 9.21 6.06
N ASP A 18 8.91 10.53 6.08
CA ASP A 18 8.24 11.41 7.05
C ASP A 18 6.71 11.40 6.87
N HIS A 19 6.23 11.41 5.62
CA HIS A 19 4.79 11.30 5.34
C HIS A 19 4.25 9.94 5.79
N ALA A 20 4.99 8.85 5.53
CA ALA A 20 4.65 7.50 5.98
C ALA A 20 4.57 7.42 7.50
N LEU A 21 5.53 8.02 8.21
CA LEU A 21 5.55 8.04 9.66
C LEU A 21 4.36 8.81 10.26
N ARG A 22 4.02 9.98 9.70
CA ARG A 22 2.85 10.77 10.13
C ARG A 22 1.54 10.04 9.84
N TRP A 23 1.44 9.37 8.69
CA TRP A 23 0.28 8.54 8.36
C TRP A 23 0.12 7.41 9.38
N ALA A 24 1.20 6.67 9.69
CA ALA A 24 1.18 5.60 10.67
C ALA A 24 0.85 6.09 12.09
N ALA A 25 1.35 7.25 12.48
CA ALA A 25 1.00 7.88 13.75
C ALA A 25 -0.48 8.21 13.84
N THR A 26 -1.06 8.77 12.77
CA THR A 26 -2.50 9.07 12.69
C THR A 26 -3.34 7.79 12.74
N GLU A 27 -2.90 6.74 12.06
CA GLU A 27 -3.56 5.44 12.06
C GLU A 27 -3.51 4.78 13.43
N SER A 28 -2.34 4.83 14.10
CA SER A 28 -2.18 4.35 15.48
C SER A 28 -3.15 5.00 16.47
N LEU A 29 -3.44 6.30 16.30
CA LEU A 29 -4.41 7.01 17.12
C LEU A 29 -5.84 6.48 16.94
N ARG A 30 -6.20 6.15 15.71
CA ARG A 30 -7.56 5.67 15.36
C ARG A 30 -7.76 4.22 15.79
N THR A 31 -6.76 3.37 15.51
CA THR A 31 -6.83 1.92 15.69
C THR A 31 -6.27 1.44 17.04
N ARG A 32 -5.65 2.34 17.82
CA ARG A 32 -4.92 2.03 19.07
C ARG A 32 -3.83 0.96 18.87
N THR A 33 -3.32 0.84 17.63
CA THR A 33 -2.26 -0.10 17.27
C THR A 33 -0.89 0.52 17.55
N PRO A 34 0.04 -0.18 18.23
CA PRO A 34 1.39 0.32 18.46
C PRO A 34 2.13 0.60 17.15
N VAL A 35 3.06 1.57 17.17
CA VAL A 35 3.95 1.86 16.03
C VAL A 35 5.35 1.36 16.34
N ARG A 36 5.96 0.67 15.38
CA ARG A 36 7.36 0.27 15.40
C ARG A 36 8.08 0.86 14.19
N VAL A 37 8.96 1.80 14.42
CA VAL A 37 9.80 2.41 13.38
C VAL A 37 11.09 1.62 13.26
N LEU A 38 11.44 1.24 12.04
CA LEU A 38 12.67 0.53 11.74
C LEU A 38 13.54 1.36 10.80
N VAL A 39 14.73 1.71 11.27
CA VAL A 39 15.83 2.28 10.51
C VAL A 39 16.82 1.16 10.19
N VAL A 40 17.14 0.96 8.91
CA VAL A 40 18.10 -0.09 8.51
C VAL A 40 19.34 0.58 7.93
N ASN A 41 20.48 0.33 8.58
CA ASN A 41 21.80 0.70 8.06
C ASN A 41 22.28 -0.37 7.11
N GLU A 42 22.42 -0.03 5.84
CA GLU A 42 22.91 -0.94 4.84
C GLU A 42 24.41 -1.13 4.96
N VAL A 43 24.84 -2.38 5.09
CA VAL A 43 26.24 -2.75 4.98
C VAL A 43 26.55 -2.88 3.49
N LEU A 44 27.23 -1.91 2.92
CA LEU A 44 27.76 -2.02 1.57
C LEU A 44 28.83 -3.12 1.59
N ALA A 45 28.50 -4.29 1.04
CA ALA A 45 29.51 -5.31 0.81
C ALA A 45 30.62 -4.74 -0.12
N PRO A 46 31.90 -4.96 0.18
CA PRO A 46 32.96 -4.52 -0.73
C PRO A 46 32.73 -5.16 -2.09
N THR A 47 32.52 -4.35 -3.12
CA THR A 47 32.43 -4.83 -4.50
C THR A 47 33.82 -5.31 -4.94
N TRP A 48 34.01 -6.61 -5.03
CA TRP A 48 35.15 -7.22 -5.65
C TRP A 48 35.09 -6.93 -7.15
N GLY A 49 35.86 -5.97 -7.63
CA GLY A 49 35.84 -5.64 -9.05
C GLY A 49 36.44 -4.29 -9.43
N SER A 50 37.63 -3.96 -8.92
CA SER A 50 38.47 -3.00 -9.63
C SER A 50 39.83 -3.66 -9.90
N ALA A 51 40.28 -3.57 -11.16
CA ALA A 51 41.53 -4.13 -11.66
C ALA A 51 42.84 -3.55 -11.02
N ALA A 52 42.74 -2.97 -9.84
CA ALA A 52 43.82 -2.30 -9.13
C ALA A 52 44.17 -2.91 -7.77
N GLY A 53 43.62 -4.08 -7.38
CA GLY A 53 44.16 -4.86 -6.27
C GLY A 53 44.25 -4.16 -4.89
N ILE A 54 43.61 -3.03 -4.69
CA ILE A 54 43.55 -2.34 -3.40
C ILE A 54 42.20 -2.69 -2.78
N ALA A 55 42.23 -3.65 -1.82
CA ALA A 55 41.12 -3.84 -0.90
C ALA A 55 41.04 -2.55 -0.07
N VAL A 56 40.17 -1.63 -0.44
CA VAL A 56 39.72 -0.61 0.48
C VAL A 56 38.80 -1.34 1.45
N VAL A 57 39.37 -1.81 2.55
CA VAL A 57 38.66 -2.17 3.75
C VAL A 57 38.13 -0.83 4.27
N THR A 58 36.99 -0.38 3.75
CA THR A 58 36.20 0.57 4.50
C THR A 58 35.71 -0.22 5.71
N ASP A 59 36.35 0.01 6.87
CA ASP A 59 35.73 -0.26 8.16
C ASP A 59 34.28 0.19 8.00
N GLY A 60 33.34 -0.77 8.15
CA GLY A 60 31.93 -0.52 7.82
C GLY A 60 31.51 0.80 8.44
N PHE A 61 31.40 1.84 7.62
CA PHE A 61 30.80 3.10 8.05
C PHE A 61 29.36 2.77 8.39
N VAL A 62 29.12 2.42 9.65
CA VAL A 62 27.80 2.46 10.23
C VAL A 62 27.44 3.94 10.20
N LEU A 63 26.63 4.35 9.24
CA LEU A 63 26.11 5.70 9.20
C LEU A 63 25.51 5.98 10.57
N ASP A 64 25.95 7.06 11.21
CA ASP A 64 25.37 7.49 12.48
C ASP A 64 23.90 7.82 12.25
N SER A 65 23.04 6.89 12.61
CA SER A 65 21.59 7.02 12.45
C SER A 65 20.94 7.74 13.62
N SER A 66 21.73 8.23 14.60
CA SER A 66 21.19 8.91 15.79
C SER A 66 20.26 10.07 15.40
N ALA A 67 20.66 10.85 14.42
CA ALA A 67 19.83 11.97 13.92
C ALA A 67 18.51 11.48 13.26
N LEU A 68 18.50 10.30 12.63
CA LEU A 68 17.28 9.72 12.06
C LEU A 68 16.35 9.20 13.15
N LEU A 69 16.92 8.54 14.17
CA LEU A 69 16.16 8.05 15.32
C LEU A 69 15.53 9.23 16.08
N ASP A 70 16.31 10.27 16.41
CA ASP A 70 15.83 11.50 17.05
C ASP A 70 14.73 12.19 16.23
N ARG A 71 14.86 12.20 14.90
CA ARG A 71 13.84 12.79 14.00
C ARG A 71 12.56 11.98 14.01
N ALA A 72 12.64 10.64 13.96
CA ALA A 72 11.49 9.77 14.05
C ALA A 72 10.77 9.93 15.39
N GLU A 73 11.52 9.96 16.50
CA GLU A 73 10.96 10.19 17.84
C GLU A 73 10.24 11.54 17.95
N LYS A 74 10.81 12.60 17.38
CA LYS A 74 10.16 13.93 17.35
C LYS A 74 8.84 13.93 16.58
N VAL A 75 8.76 13.20 15.47
CA VAL A 75 7.51 13.08 14.71
C VAL A 75 6.46 12.31 15.51
N LEU A 76 6.88 11.28 16.26
CA LEU A 76 6.01 10.45 17.09
C LEU A 76 5.65 11.11 18.43
N ALA A 77 6.43 12.08 18.91
CA ALA A 77 6.16 12.78 20.17
C ALA A 77 4.92 13.71 20.13
N GLY A 78 4.23 13.78 18.99
CA GLY A 78 2.94 14.46 18.88
C GLY A 78 1.89 13.82 19.81
N PRO A 79 0.86 14.59 20.25
CA PRO A 79 -0.13 14.09 21.19
C PRO A 79 -0.86 12.88 20.62
N GLY A 80 -0.71 11.75 21.30
CA GLY A 80 -1.63 10.62 21.17
C GLY A 80 -1.11 9.32 20.59
N VAL A 81 0.12 9.19 20.12
CA VAL A 81 0.68 7.86 19.77
C VAL A 81 0.87 7.07 21.07
N SER A 82 0.03 6.05 21.28
CA SER A 82 -0.10 5.39 22.58
C SER A 82 1.13 4.55 22.95
N THR A 83 1.85 4.01 21.98
CA THR A 83 3.06 3.24 22.15
C THR A 83 3.86 3.25 20.86
N ALA A 84 5.03 3.87 20.87
CA ALA A 84 5.94 3.88 19.74
C ALA A 84 7.31 3.38 20.16
N THR A 85 7.93 2.56 19.31
CA THR A 85 9.32 2.14 19.47
C THR A 85 10.09 2.50 18.21
N VAL A 86 11.32 3.00 18.38
CA VAL A 86 12.22 3.29 17.27
C VAL A 86 13.42 2.35 17.43
N GLU A 87 13.68 1.53 16.42
CA GLU A 87 14.77 0.57 16.42
C GLU A 87 15.66 0.71 15.21
N GLN A 88 16.94 0.40 15.39
CA GLN A 88 17.92 0.35 14.33
C GLN A 88 18.38 -1.08 14.11
N ARG A 89 18.53 -1.46 12.85
CA ARG A 89 19.17 -2.72 12.47
C ARG A 89 20.28 -2.46 11.44
N THR A 90 21.21 -3.39 11.38
CA THR A 90 22.28 -3.36 10.38
C THR A 90 22.14 -4.57 9.48
N GLY A 91 22.09 -4.37 8.16
CA GLY A 91 21.90 -5.45 7.21
C GLY A 91 21.41 -4.97 5.84
N HIS A 92 20.94 -5.91 5.03
CA HIS A 92 20.32 -5.59 3.76
C HIS A 92 18.88 -5.10 3.99
N ILE A 93 18.57 -3.88 3.54
CA ILE A 93 17.33 -3.15 3.84
C ILE A 93 16.08 -4.03 3.62
N VAL A 94 15.93 -4.62 2.43
CA VAL A 94 14.75 -5.43 2.08
C VAL A 94 14.62 -6.65 2.99
N VAL A 95 15.73 -7.32 3.32
CA VAL A 95 15.72 -8.53 4.15
C VAL A 95 15.29 -8.19 5.58
N GLU A 96 15.84 -7.13 6.17
CA GLU A 96 15.49 -6.73 7.53
C GLU A 96 14.05 -6.23 7.65
N LEU A 97 13.56 -5.49 6.64
CA LEU A 97 12.16 -5.06 6.59
C LEU A 97 11.20 -6.24 6.44
N LEU A 98 11.48 -7.22 5.57
CA LEU A 98 10.63 -8.40 5.39
C LEU A 98 10.58 -9.26 6.65
N ARG A 99 11.73 -9.47 7.32
CA ARG A 99 11.76 -10.16 8.63
C ARG A 99 10.95 -9.44 9.69
N ALA A 100 11.04 -8.10 9.73
CA ALA A 100 10.27 -7.31 10.68
C ALA A 100 8.76 -7.34 10.37
N ALA A 101 8.38 -7.46 9.10
CA ALA A 101 7.01 -7.54 8.64
C ALA A 101 6.27 -8.81 9.10
N GLU A 102 7.00 -9.92 9.35
CA GLU A 102 6.42 -11.16 9.86
C GLU A 102 5.74 -11.00 11.24
N ALA A 103 6.16 -10.00 12.01
CA ALA A 103 5.62 -9.65 13.32
C ALA A 103 4.96 -8.26 13.32
N ALA A 104 4.32 -7.88 12.22
CA ALA A 104 3.63 -6.61 12.07
C ALA A 104 2.19 -6.83 11.59
N SER A 105 1.27 -5.95 12.00
CA SER A 105 -0.10 -5.90 11.49
C SER A 105 -0.15 -5.36 10.06
N SER A 106 0.75 -4.43 9.76
CA SER A 106 0.96 -3.86 8.43
C SER A 106 2.34 -3.21 8.33
N VAL A 107 2.83 -3.02 7.10
CA VAL A 107 4.03 -2.22 6.82
C VAL A 107 3.60 -0.90 6.18
N VAL A 108 4.09 0.21 6.71
CA VAL A 108 3.92 1.55 6.16
C VAL A 108 5.26 2.04 5.65
N ILE A 109 5.32 2.46 4.40
CA ILE A 109 6.56 2.87 3.74
C ILE A 109 6.32 4.06 2.82
N GLY A 110 7.29 4.94 2.72
CA GLY A 110 7.27 6.03 1.74
C GLY A 110 7.29 5.50 0.30
N SER A 111 6.72 6.23 -0.63
CA SER A 111 6.74 5.82 -2.04
C SER A 111 8.15 5.86 -2.62
N ARG A 112 9.02 6.74 -2.11
CA ARG A 112 10.42 6.94 -2.53
C ARG A 112 11.32 7.12 -1.31
N GLY A 113 12.61 6.85 -1.48
CA GLY A 113 13.67 7.16 -0.53
C GLY A 113 14.64 8.18 -1.11
N HIS A 114 15.87 8.20 -0.64
CA HIS A 114 16.95 9.11 -1.09
C HIS A 114 17.45 8.86 -2.51
N GLY A 115 16.92 7.86 -3.24
CA GLY A 115 17.34 7.56 -4.62
C GLY A 115 16.94 8.65 -5.63
N ARG A 116 17.75 8.79 -6.72
CA ARG A 116 17.53 9.75 -7.80
C ARG A 116 16.50 9.27 -8.84
N ALA A 117 15.40 8.67 -8.44
CA ALA A 117 14.34 8.32 -9.39
C ALA A 117 13.50 9.57 -9.70
N GLY A 118 13.13 9.75 -10.98
CA GLY A 118 12.29 10.87 -11.42
C GLY A 118 10.90 10.87 -10.75
N GLU A 119 10.17 11.96 -10.88
CA GLU A 119 8.97 12.30 -10.10
C GLU A 119 7.83 11.27 -10.07
N ALA A 120 7.81 10.30 -10.98
CA ALA A 120 6.69 9.36 -11.16
C ALA A 120 6.99 7.90 -10.76
N LEU A 121 8.18 7.55 -10.26
CA LEU A 121 8.56 6.15 -10.04
C LEU A 121 8.51 5.76 -8.56
N LEU A 122 7.94 4.58 -8.29
CA LEU A 122 7.97 3.91 -6.99
C LEU A 122 9.40 3.45 -6.69
N GLY A 123 9.88 3.66 -5.47
CA GLY A 123 11.20 3.25 -5.03
C GLY A 123 11.38 1.72 -5.03
N SER A 124 12.61 1.26 -5.28
CA SER A 124 12.93 -0.18 -5.36
C SER A 124 12.60 -0.93 -4.07
N VAL A 125 12.89 -0.36 -2.91
CA VAL A 125 12.56 -0.95 -1.59
C VAL A 125 11.04 -1.06 -1.44
N SER A 126 10.31 0.03 -1.68
CA SER A 126 8.83 0.06 -1.57
C SER A 126 8.18 -0.96 -2.50
N GLN A 127 8.69 -1.08 -3.73
CA GLN A 127 8.24 -2.07 -4.70
C GLN A 127 8.52 -3.52 -4.22
N HIS A 128 9.70 -3.79 -3.66
CA HIS A 128 10.04 -5.10 -3.12
C HIS A 128 9.18 -5.47 -1.91
N ILE A 129 8.99 -4.56 -0.98
CA ILE A 129 8.16 -4.79 0.21
C ILE A 129 6.71 -5.05 -0.21
N ALA A 130 6.13 -4.22 -1.09
CA ALA A 130 4.77 -4.43 -1.61
C ALA A 130 4.59 -5.79 -2.31
N ARG A 131 5.66 -6.34 -2.90
CA ARG A 131 5.64 -7.65 -3.58
C ARG A 131 5.82 -8.85 -2.66
N HIS A 132 6.49 -8.72 -1.51
CA HIS A 132 6.98 -9.88 -0.76
C HIS A 132 6.53 -9.90 0.71
N ALA A 133 6.09 -8.80 1.29
CA ALA A 133 5.61 -8.79 2.67
C ALA A 133 4.40 -9.72 2.83
N THR A 134 4.31 -10.39 3.97
CA THR A 134 3.23 -11.33 4.31
C THR A 134 2.01 -10.65 4.91
N CYS A 135 2.13 -9.41 5.33
CA CYS A 135 1.06 -8.55 5.84
C CYS A 135 0.71 -7.44 4.84
N PRO A 136 -0.40 -6.69 5.04
CA PRO A 136 -0.74 -5.53 4.23
C PRO A 136 0.39 -4.49 4.18
N VAL A 137 0.61 -3.90 3.00
CA VAL A 137 1.64 -2.87 2.79
C VAL A 137 0.97 -1.58 2.34
N VAL A 138 1.15 -0.51 3.11
CA VAL A 138 0.66 0.83 2.78
C VAL A 138 1.82 1.67 2.27
N VAL A 139 1.73 2.08 1.01
CA VAL A 139 2.68 3.00 0.39
C VAL A 139 2.12 4.41 0.46
N VAL A 140 2.85 5.28 1.14
CA VAL A 140 2.43 6.67 1.38
C VAL A 140 3.24 7.62 0.51
N ARG A 141 2.56 8.60 -0.06
CA ARG A 141 3.10 9.72 -0.81
C ARG A 141 2.83 11.02 -0.06
N GLU A 142 3.34 12.10 -0.60
CA GLU A 142 2.95 13.43 -0.14
C GLU A 142 1.42 13.52 -0.12
N PRO A 143 0.81 13.78 1.05
CA PRO A 143 -0.64 13.81 1.13
C PRO A 143 -1.17 15.02 0.37
N GLN A 144 -2.09 14.78 -0.56
CA GLN A 144 -2.97 15.85 -1.02
C GLN A 144 -4.03 16.02 0.07
N ASP A 145 -4.11 17.20 0.64
CA ASP A 145 -5.12 17.53 1.66
C ASP A 145 -6.51 17.62 1.02
N SER A 146 -7.07 16.45 0.70
CA SER A 146 -8.36 16.34 0.03
C SER A 146 -9.54 16.45 1.00
N GLY A 147 -9.29 16.37 2.32
CA GLY A 147 -10.36 16.20 3.31
C GLY A 147 -11.23 14.95 3.08
N ALA A 148 -10.78 14.04 2.22
CA ALA A 148 -11.53 12.86 1.79
C ALA A 148 -11.78 11.92 2.98
N ARG A 149 -13.00 11.42 3.05
CA ARG A 149 -13.44 10.46 4.07
C ARG A 149 -14.01 9.20 3.40
N ARG A 150 -13.33 8.71 2.37
CA ARG A 150 -13.74 7.50 1.65
C ARG A 150 -12.53 6.62 1.33
N ILE A 151 -12.69 5.34 1.58
CA ILE A 151 -11.74 4.30 1.24
C ILE A 151 -12.21 3.67 -0.07
N VAL A 152 -11.40 3.71 -1.11
CA VAL A 152 -11.71 3.10 -2.41
C VAL A 152 -11.09 1.71 -2.47
N VAL A 153 -11.86 0.70 -2.90
CA VAL A 153 -11.38 -0.69 -3.02
C VAL A 153 -11.60 -1.21 -4.43
N GLY A 154 -10.54 -1.74 -5.03
CA GLY A 154 -10.63 -2.41 -6.34
C GLY A 154 -11.13 -3.84 -6.20
N ILE A 155 -12.23 -4.18 -6.87
CA ILE A 155 -12.88 -5.49 -6.85
C ILE A 155 -12.82 -6.14 -8.23
N ASP A 156 -12.33 -7.37 -8.30
CA ASP A 156 -12.32 -8.18 -9.52
C ASP A 156 -12.90 -9.59 -9.33
N GLY A 157 -13.41 -9.90 -8.13
CA GLY A 157 -13.93 -11.21 -7.77
C GLY A 157 -12.87 -12.21 -7.32
N SER A 158 -11.59 -11.81 -7.23
CA SER A 158 -10.53 -12.67 -6.69
C SER A 158 -10.56 -12.74 -5.16
N PRO A 159 -10.03 -13.82 -4.55
CA PRO A 159 -9.91 -13.90 -3.09
C PRO A 159 -9.09 -12.74 -2.49
N THR A 160 -8.10 -12.23 -3.21
CA THR A 160 -7.29 -11.10 -2.75
C THR A 160 -8.04 -9.77 -2.81
N SER A 161 -8.98 -9.60 -3.75
CA SER A 161 -9.85 -8.43 -3.76
C SER A 161 -10.90 -8.48 -2.65
N THR A 162 -11.37 -9.68 -2.28
CA THR A 162 -12.24 -9.88 -1.11
C THR A 162 -11.49 -9.55 0.19
N ALA A 163 -10.25 -10.03 0.34
CA ALA A 163 -9.40 -9.68 1.49
C ALA A 163 -9.09 -8.18 1.55
N ALA A 164 -8.93 -7.52 0.39
CA ALA A 164 -8.76 -6.07 0.32
C ALA A 164 -10.02 -5.31 0.80
N LEU A 165 -11.21 -5.81 0.45
CA LEU A 165 -12.47 -5.24 0.91
C LEU A 165 -12.65 -5.41 2.42
N ASP A 166 -12.37 -6.60 2.95
CA ASP A 166 -12.41 -6.89 4.38
C ASP A 166 -11.46 -5.97 5.16
N TYR A 167 -10.22 -5.81 4.71
CA TYR A 167 -9.26 -4.86 5.28
C TYR A 167 -9.80 -3.43 5.29
N ALA A 168 -10.44 -2.98 4.20
CA ALA A 168 -11.01 -1.65 4.11
C ALA A 168 -12.21 -1.46 5.05
N CYS A 169 -13.05 -2.49 5.20
CA CYS A 169 -14.20 -2.46 6.11
C CYS A 169 -13.74 -2.42 7.58
N HIS A 170 -12.77 -3.25 7.98
CA HIS A 170 -12.19 -3.18 9.33
C HIS A 170 -11.65 -1.78 9.64
N ARG A 171 -10.93 -1.17 8.68
CA ARG A 171 -10.46 0.19 8.85
C ARG A 171 -11.59 1.20 8.95
N ALA A 172 -12.65 1.03 8.17
CA ALA A 172 -13.82 1.91 8.17
C ALA A 172 -14.60 1.85 9.51
N GLU A 173 -14.65 0.69 10.15
CA GLU A 173 -15.23 0.55 11.51
C GLU A 173 -14.55 1.45 12.53
N GLU A 174 -13.23 1.60 12.41
CA GLU A 174 -12.45 2.41 13.35
C GLU A 174 -12.45 3.90 12.99
N THR A 175 -12.53 4.23 11.70
CA THR A 175 -12.40 5.61 11.19
C THR A 175 -13.72 6.29 10.90
N GLY A 176 -14.81 5.52 10.73
CA GLY A 176 -16.12 6.02 10.30
C GLY A 176 -16.11 6.53 8.85
N GLU A 177 -15.18 6.08 8.02
CA GLU A 177 -15.10 6.43 6.60
C GLU A 177 -16.05 5.54 5.77
N THR A 178 -16.50 6.05 4.62
CA THR A 178 -17.29 5.26 3.67
C THR A 178 -16.37 4.39 2.83
N VAL A 179 -16.68 3.11 2.67
CA VAL A 179 -16.00 2.21 1.74
C VAL A 179 -16.72 2.26 0.39
N VAL A 180 -15.97 2.46 -0.69
CA VAL A 180 -16.48 2.45 -2.07
C VAL A 180 -15.80 1.32 -2.83
N ALA A 181 -16.54 0.25 -3.09
CA ALA A 181 -16.09 -0.91 -3.86
C ALA A 181 -16.26 -0.62 -5.36
N ILE A 182 -15.14 -0.57 -6.10
CA ILE A 182 -15.13 -0.26 -7.53
C ILE A 182 -14.75 -1.50 -8.32
N HIS A 183 -15.60 -1.87 -9.31
CA HIS A 183 -15.27 -2.82 -10.35
C HIS A 183 -15.15 -2.10 -11.69
N GLY A 184 -13.93 -2.02 -12.23
CA GLY A 184 -13.67 -1.46 -13.56
C GLY A 184 -13.50 -2.57 -14.60
N TRP A 185 -13.83 -2.30 -15.86
CA TRP A 185 -13.56 -3.22 -16.98
C TRP A 185 -13.28 -2.47 -18.28
N HIS A 186 -12.52 -3.13 -19.16
CA HIS A 186 -12.27 -2.59 -20.51
C HIS A 186 -13.51 -2.75 -21.38
N VAL A 187 -14.02 -1.65 -21.94
CA VAL A 187 -15.05 -1.71 -22.98
C VAL A 187 -14.39 -2.16 -24.27
N HIS A 188 -14.72 -3.32 -24.76
CA HIS A 188 -14.27 -3.79 -26.05
C HIS A 188 -15.11 -3.11 -27.14
N VAL A 189 -14.52 -2.16 -27.87
CA VAL A 189 -15.11 -1.60 -29.09
C VAL A 189 -14.62 -2.46 -30.25
N PRO A 190 -15.46 -3.27 -30.89
CA PRO A 190 -15.05 -4.03 -32.06
C PRO A 190 -14.56 -3.08 -33.16
N SER A 191 -13.34 -3.30 -33.65
CA SER A 191 -12.82 -2.60 -34.82
C SER A 191 -13.49 -3.17 -36.08
N GLY A 192 -14.48 -2.50 -36.62
CA GLY A 192 -15.13 -2.92 -37.86
C GLY A 192 -16.62 -2.63 -37.86
N ASP A 193 -17.06 -2.00 -38.88
CA ASP A 193 -18.44 -1.67 -39.20
C ASP A 193 -19.44 -2.57 -38.51
N VAL A 194 -20.20 -2.08 -37.59
CA VAL A 194 -21.56 -2.51 -37.40
C VAL A 194 -22.26 -1.72 -36.31
N TRP A 195 -23.37 -1.25 -36.65
CA TRP A 195 -24.57 -1.03 -35.87
C TRP A 195 -24.93 -2.24 -34.99
N SER A 196 -24.18 -2.50 -33.93
CA SER A 196 -24.54 -3.48 -32.91
C SER A 196 -25.10 -2.72 -31.71
N SER A 197 -26.42 -2.57 -31.71
CA SER A 197 -27.20 -1.95 -30.64
C SER A 197 -27.44 -2.89 -29.44
N ALA A 198 -26.64 -3.91 -29.29
CA ALA A 198 -26.59 -4.78 -28.12
C ALA A 198 -25.10 -5.14 -27.93
N PRO A 199 -24.54 -5.04 -26.79
CA PRO A 199 -25.00 -5.37 -25.46
C PRO A 199 -24.28 -4.61 -24.32
N ARG A 200 -24.16 -3.29 -24.40
CA ARG A 200 -23.59 -2.53 -23.27
C ARG A 200 -24.39 -2.71 -21.98
N THR A 201 -25.70 -2.89 -22.09
CA THR A 201 -26.59 -3.11 -20.95
C THR A 201 -26.47 -4.50 -20.32
N ILE A 202 -26.21 -5.52 -21.14
CA ILE A 202 -26.02 -6.90 -20.63
C ILE A 202 -24.66 -7.00 -19.94
N GLU A 203 -23.62 -6.45 -20.55
CA GLU A 203 -22.27 -6.47 -19.97
C GLU A 203 -22.20 -5.70 -18.63
N SER A 204 -22.89 -4.55 -18.50
CA SER A 204 -22.95 -3.80 -17.25
C SER A 204 -23.71 -4.54 -16.17
N ALA A 205 -24.84 -5.18 -16.48
CA ALA A 205 -25.63 -5.96 -15.53
C ALA A 205 -24.85 -7.16 -14.96
N ASP A 206 -24.10 -7.87 -15.81
CA ASP A 206 -23.24 -8.96 -15.37
C ASP A 206 -22.11 -8.47 -14.44
N ARG A 207 -21.56 -7.29 -14.72
CA ARG A 207 -20.51 -6.67 -13.88
C ARG A 207 -21.04 -6.15 -12.56
N GLU A 208 -22.23 -5.57 -12.55
CA GLU A 208 -22.93 -5.18 -11.33
C GLU A 208 -23.25 -6.39 -10.45
N LEU A 209 -23.68 -7.50 -11.06
CA LEU A 209 -23.94 -8.77 -10.36
C LEU A 209 -22.65 -9.33 -9.76
N LEU A 210 -21.55 -9.40 -10.53
CA LEU A 210 -20.25 -9.85 -10.03
C LEU A 210 -19.81 -9.03 -8.84
N LEU A 211 -19.94 -7.69 -8.91
CA LEU A 211 -19.60 -6.81 -7.81
C LEU A 211 -20.49 -7.07 -6.60
N ALA A 212 -21.79 -7.18 -6.77
CA ALA A 212 -22.73 -7.47 -5.70
C ALA A 212 -22.45 -8.81 -5.00
N GLU A 213 -22.15 -9.86 -5.77
CA GLU A 213 -21.78 -11.18 -5.23
C GLU A 213 -20.45 -11.12 -4.47
N SER A 214 -19.45 -10.41 -5.01
CA SER A 214 -18.12 -10.28 -4.40
C SER A 214 -18.16 -9.58 -3.04
N ILE A 215 -19.09 -8.64 -2.84
CA ILE A 215 -19.18 -7.86 -1.61
C ILE A 215 -20.19 -8.42 -0.60
N ALA A 216 -21.05 -9.36 -1.00
CA ALA A 216 -22.18 -9.83 -0.18
C ALA A 216 -21.73 -10.43 1.17
N GLY A 217 -20.66 -11.26 1.15
CA GLY A 217 -20.12 -11.88 2.37
C GLY A 217 -19.54 -10.83 3.32
N VAL A 218 -18.65 -9.98 2.80
CA VAL A 218 -18.01 -8.93 3.61
C VAL A 218 -19.03 -7.94 4.17
N ARG A 219 -20.05 -7.59 3.40
CA ARG A 219 -21.14 -6.73 3.90
C ARG A 219 -21.90 -7.35 5.08
N ALA A 220 -22.06 -8.68 5.09
CA ALA A 220 -22.71 -9.38 6.21
C ALA A 220 -21.83 -9.38 7.47
N ASP A 221 -20.51 -9.46 7.30
CA ASP A 221 -19.54 -9.46 8.40
C ASP A 221 -19.34 -8.04 8.99
N HIS A 222 -19.58 -6.98 8.18
CA HIS A 222 -19.42 -5.57 8.56
C HIS A 222 -20.73 -4.76 8.41
N PRO A 223 -21.80 -5.07 9.17
CA PRO A 223 -23.13 -4.49 8.96
C PRO A 223 -23.20 -2.98 9.24
N ASP A 224 -22.31 -2.45 10.07
CA ASP A 224 -22.30 -1.03 10.46
C ASP A 224 -21.45 -0.17 9.51
N VAL A 225 -20.72 -0.77 8.57
CA VAL A 225 -19.90 -0.06 7.60
C VAL A 225 -20.76 0.46 6.44
N ARG A 226 -20.62 1.75 6.15
CA ARG A 226 -21.21 2.31 4.94
C ARG A 226 -20.43 1.84 3.72
N LEU A 227 -21.00 0.85 3.02
CA LEU A 227 -20.41 0.23 1.82
C LEU A 227 -21.23 0.60 0.59
N GLU A 228 -20.63 1.39 -0.28
CA GLU A 228 -21.13 1.77 -1.61
C GLU A 228 -20.45 0.92 -2.69
N GLN A 229 -21.10 0.76 -3.84
CA GLN A 229 -20.58 -0.02 -4.96
C GLN A 229 -20.70 0.74 -6.28
N GLU A 230 -19.67 0.69 -7.09
CA GLU A 230 -19.60 1.34 -8.40
C GLU A 230 -19.06 0.38 -9.46
N ALA A 231 -19.86 0.06 -10.48
CA ALA A 231 -19.44 -0.69 -11.65
C ALA A 231 -19.19 0.30 -12.80
N ILE A 232 -17.94 0.41 -13.28
CA ILE A 232 -17.50 1.49 -14.16
C ILE A 232 -16.90 0.91 -15.46
N PRO A 233 -17.42 1.27 -16.66
CA PRO A 233 -16.91 0.81 -17.95
C PRO A 233 -15.62 1.56 -18.35
N VAL A 234 -14.62 1.52 -17.48
CA VAL A 234 -13.28 2.09 -17.63
C VAL A 234 -12.26 1.08 -17.17
N ALA A 235 -11.08 1.08 -17.75
CA ALA A 235 -9.98 0.20 -17.35
C ALA A 235 -9.76 0.20 -15.83
N PRO A 236 -9.60 -0.96 -15.17
CA PRO A 236 -9.53 -1.08 -13.72
C PRO A 236 -8.47 -0.18 -13.06
N ASP A 237 -7.30 -0.09 -13.68
CA ASP A 237 -6.22 0.77 -13.18
C ASP A 237 -6.56 2.25 -13.30
N GLN A 238 -7.20 2.65 -14.41
CA GLN A 238 -7.56 4.04 -14.63
C GLN A 238 -8.66 4.50 -13.66
N CYS A 239 -9.74 3.71 -13.48
CA CYS A 239 -10.82 4.12 -12.57
C CYS A 239 -10.34 4.24 -11.12
N LEU A 240 -9.43 3.35 -10.65
CA LEU A 240 -8.88 3.44 -9.30
C LEU A 240 -7.91 4.62 -9.14
N VAL A 241 -7.11 4.91 -10.16
CA VAL A 241 -6.23 6.09 -10.16
C VAL A 241 -7.06 7.38 -10.13
N ASP A 242 -8.11 7.48 -10.94
CA ASP A 242 -8.98 8.65 -10.95
C ASP A 242 -9.71 8.82 -9.60
N ALA A 243 -10.21 7.71 -9.03
CA ALA A 243 -10.85 7.71 -7.71
C ALA A 243 -9.89 8.12 -6.57
N SER A 244 -8.58 7.87 -6.74
CA SER A 244 -7.58 8.22 -5.72
C SER A 244 -7.51 9.72 -5.40
N ALA A 245 -7.92 10.60 -6.34
CA ALA A 245 -7.94 12.04 -6.13
C ALA A 245 -8.94 12.51 -5.04
N SER A 246 -9.94 11.68 -4.74
CA SER A 246 -10.95 11.96 -3.72
C SER A 246 -11.03 10.88 -2.66
N ALA A 247 -10.01 10.03 -2.53
CA ALA A 247 -9.92 8.97 -1.55
C ALA A 247 -8.91 9.30 -0.44
N SER A 248 -9.18 8.87 0.79
CA SER A 248 -8.24 8.88 1.90
C SER A 248 -7.24 7.71 1.78
N LEU A 249 -7.67 6.61 1.13
CA LEU A 249 -6.90 5.41 0.90
C LEU A 249 -7.49 4.67 -0.31
N VAL A 250 -6.62 4.16 -1.18
CA VAL A 250 -7.00 3.14 -2.17
C VAL A 250 -6.48 1.79 -1.69
N VAL A 251 -7.34 0.77 -1.69
CA VAL A 251 -7.00 -0.60 -1.29
C VAL A 251 -7.12 -1.52 -2.51
N VAL A 252 -6.10 -2.32 -2.75
CA VAL A 252 -6.08 -3.29 -3.85
C VAL A 252 -5.57 -4.64 -3.37
N GLY A 253 -6.09 -5.71 -3.94
CA GLY A 253 -5.49 -7.03 -3.79
C GLY A 253 -4.10 -7.06 -4.43
N SER A 254 -3.19 -7.85 -3.88
CA SER A 254 -1.85 -8.00 -4.45
C SER A 254 -1.87 -8.63 -5.85
N ARG A 255 -2.89 -9.43 -6.16
CA ARG A 255 -3.11 -10.10 -7.45
C ARG A 255 -4.59 -10.03 -7.81
N GLY A 256 -4.92 -10.34 -9.05
CA GLY A 256 -6.28 -10.49 -9.52
C GLY A 256 -6.49 -11.87 -10.15
N LEU A 257 -7.55 -12.02 -10.94
CA LEU A 257 -7.92 -13.27 -11.64
C LEU A 257 -6.91 -13.71 -12.71
N GLY A 258 -5.87 -12.94 -13.02
CA GLY A 258 -4.86 -13.27 -14.03
C GLY A 258 -3.98 -14.47 -13.63
N PHE A 259 -3.91 -15.51 -14.51
CA PHE A 259 -3.25 -16.81 -14.27
C PHE A 259 -1.72 -16.81 -14.50
N PHE A 260 -1.00 -15.76 -14.21
CA PHE A 260 0.45 -15.82 -14.34
C PHE A 260 1.09 -16.31 -13.04
N SER A 261 1.42 -17.60 -12.98
CA SER A 261 2.24 -18.18 -11.90
C SER A 261 3.63 -17.51 -11.90
N GLY A 262 4.03 -16.97 -10.74
CA GLY A 262 5.33 -16.29 -10.57
C GLY A 262 5.25 -14.77 -10.53
N ILE A 263 4.14 -14.12 -10.89
CA ILE A 263 3.96 -12.69 -10.71
C ILE A 263 3.46 -12.42 -9.28
N LEU A 264 4.27 -11.70 -8.51
CA LEU A 264 3.99 -11.41 -7.09
C LEU A 264 3.05 -10.21 -6.90
N LEU A 265 2.86 -9.38 -7.93
CA LEU A 265 2.00 -8.19 -7.89
C LEU A 265 1.28 -8.03 -9.24
N GLY A 266 -0.05 -7.88 -9.20
CA GLY A 266 -0.90 -7.71 -10.38
C GLY A 266 -0.64 -6.39 -11.12
N SER A 267 -0.99 -6.35 -12.41
CA SER A 267 -0.83 -5.15 -13.25
C SER A 267 -1.61 -3.94 -12.73
N VAL A 268 -2.85 -4.15 -12.29
CA VAL A 268 -3.69 -3.08 -11.70
C VAL A 268 -3.06 -2.56 -10.41
N SER A 269 -2.68 -3.44 -9.48
CA SER A 269 -2.05 -3.06 -8.21
C SER A 269 -0.74 -2.32 -8.44
N GLN A 270 0.05 -2.74 -9.42
CA GLN A 270 1.28 -2.06 -9.81
C GLN A 270 0.99 -0.67 -10.40
N ALA A 271 0.02 -0.55 -11.31
CA ALA A 271 -0.33 0.74 -11.92
C ALA A 271 -0.86 1.73 -10.87
N VAL A 272 -1.73 1.27 -9.95
CA VAL A 272 -2.25 2.09 -8.84
C VAL A 272 -1.12 2.54 -7.92
N LEU A 273 -0.21 1.63 -7.53
CA LEU A 273 0.98 1.97 -6.75
C LEU A 273 1.87 3.02 -7.40
N HIS A 274 1.94 3.09 -8.72
CA HIS A 274 2.74 4.09 -9.44
C HIS A 274 2.02 5.42 -9.64
N ARG A 275 0.70 5.42 -9.81
CA ARG A 275 -0.06 6.57 -10.35
C ARG A 275 -1.05 7.20 -9.38
N ALA A 276 -1.51 6.48 -8.35
CA ALA A 276 -2.44 7.03 -7.36
C ALA A 276 -1.83 8.23 -6.64
N VAL A 277 -2.67 9.20 -6.29
CA VAL A 277 -2.26 10.45 -5.61
C VAL A 277 -2.54 10.44 -4.10
N CYS A 278 -3.20 9.41 -3.59
CA CYS A 278 -3.38 9.16 -2.16
C CYS A 278 -2.55 7.94 -1.71
N PRO A 279 -2.49 7.61 -0.41
CA PRO A 279 -1.93 6.36 0.09
C PRO A 279 -2.58 5.14 -0.56
N VAL A 280 -1.78 4.08 -0.80
CA VAL A 280 -2.24 2.82 -1.41
C VAL A 280 -1.89 1.65 -0.51
N ALA A 281 -2.91 0.87 -0.11
CA ALA A 281 -2.73 -0.40 0.59
C ALA A 281 -2.79 -1.57 -0.39
N VAL A 282 -1.82 -2.47 -0.30
CA VAL A 282 -1.78 -3.75 -1.03
C VAL A 282 -2.02 -4.87 -0.04
N VAL A 283 -3.07 -5.67 -0.26
CA VAL A 283 -3.52 -6.76 0.61
C VAL A 283 -3.35 -8.11 -0.08
N ARG A 284 -3.10 -9.18 0.70
CA ARG A 284 -2.83 -10.54 0.19
C ARG A 284 -3.87 -11.54 0.64
#